data_260a89bf2af8ba2b4e107c83270c1eb9
#
_entry.id   260a89bf2af8ba2b4e107c83270c1eb9
#
_cell.length_a   1.000
_cell.length_b   1.000
_cell.length_c   1.000
_cell.angle_alpha   90.00
_cell.angle_beta   90.00
_cell.angle_gamma   90.00
#
_symmetry.space_group_name_H-M   'P 1'
#
loop_
_entity.id
_entity.type
_entity.pdbx_description
1 polymer ?
#
loop_
_entity_poly.entity_id
_entity_poly.type
_entity_poly.pdbx_seq_one_letter_code
_entity_poly.pdbx_strand_id
1 'polypeptide(L)'
;MKQVLQIRCKNNKKTLEVPIGSTLYEVYRAFNLKMDFGPVSAKVNNKVEGMNYQVFQNKDVEFLDLHSASGVRTYTRSLFMVLCKAVHDLYPKSKVVIDIPVSNGYYCNISIGHTVTENDATRIRQQMQSIIDRALPIRHYEATTEQALNMFRELGDEAKVKLLENMGSLYTTYYKLDDYVDYYYGSMLTNTSQIKLFGVEKFFDGLLLRVPSAENPAKLDDFINQGKMFEVFRVHHRWQEILGVRTVGDFNEAVKQGFANDLINVSEALQEKKISQMAETIANKEGVRVVLIAGPSSSGKTTFCKRLSVQLLTCGVKPVQISLDDYFVNRIDTPKDETGEYDYENLYALNIPLINEQFTALFQGKEVQLPSYNFQTGMSEMKGKKLRLKPNNVLIVEGIHALNPMLTKDIADEKKFRIYASALTTILLDDHNYIPTTDNRLIRRIVRDYKYRGCSAQDTIRRWPSVRAGEKKWIFPYQENADAMFNTAMLYEVAVLKAQAEAVLEQVPEKCDEYAEAYRLRKFLSYFASLPFRSLPPTSLLREFLGGSSFKY
;
A
#
# COMPACT_ATOMS: atom_id res chain seq x y z
N MET A 1 0.22 46.30 20.34
CA MET A 1 0.46 45.81 18.96
C MET A 1 0.10 44.34 18.93
N LYS A 2 -0.74 43.87 17.98
CA LYS A 2 -0.93 42.43 17.78
C LYS A 2 0.41 41.84 17.30
N GLN A 3 0.92 40.84 17.99
CA GLN A 3 2.12 40.13 17.54
C GLN A 3 1.79 39.41 16.24
N VAL A 4 2.63 39.61 15.21
CA VAL A 4 2.46 39.03 13.89
C VAL A 4 3.59 38.06 13.56
N LEU A 5 3.30 37.10 12.70
CA LEU A 5 4.23 36.11 12.19
C LEU A 5 4.36 36.26 10.67
N GLN A 6 5.54 35.96 10.15
CA GLN A 6 5.75 35.86 8.73
C GLN A 6 5.51 34.43 8.25
N ILE A 7 4.53 34.25 7.37
CA ILE A 7 4.23 32.98 6.72
C ILE A 7 4.57 33.07 5.25
N ARG A 8 5.43 32.16 4.79
CA ARG A 8 5.75 31.99 3.38
C ARG A 8 4.87 30.89 2.77
N CYS A 9 4.06 31.26 1.79
CA CYS A 9 3.21 30.32 1.07
C CYS A 9 3.93 29.77 -0.16
N LYS A 10 4.14 28.44 -0.22
CA LYS A 10 4.79 27.77 -1.35
C LYS A 10 3.93 27.79 -2.63
N ASN A 11 2.58 27.78 -2.50
CA ASN A 11 1.67 27.73 -3.65
C ASN A 11 1.79 28.98 -4.55
N ASN A 12 1.98 30.16 -4.00
CA ASN A 12 2.09 31.42 -4.75
C ASN A 12 3.42 32.15 -4.55
N LYS A 13 4.36 31.57 -3.78
CA LYS A 13 5.70 32.11 -3.45
C LYS A 13 5.68 33.47 -2.74
N LYS A 14 4.56 33.85 -2.12
CA LYS A 14 4.41 35.10 -1.36
C LYS A 14 4.65 34.88 0.12
N THR A 15 5.03 35.95 0.81
CA THR A 15 5.12 36.01 2.28
C THR A 15 4.16 37.07 2.78
N LEU A 16 3.37 36.75 3.80
CA LEU A 16 2.44 37.67 4.46
C LEU A 16 2.63 37.64 5.97
N GLU A 17 2.28 38.76 6.61
CA GLU A 17 2.15 38.86 8.07
C GLU A 17 0.76 38.41 8.48
N VAL A 18 0.68 37.50 9.44
CA VAL A 18 -0.56 37.02 10.04
C VAL A 18 -0.48 37.12 11.57
N PRO A 19 -1.61 37.31 12.28
CA PRO A 19 -1.62 37.29 13.74
C PRO A 19 -1.12 35.94 14.31
N ILE A 20 -0.40 35.99 15.45
CA ILE A 20 -0.06 34.79 16.20
C ILE A 20 -1.34 34.02 16.58
N GLY A 21 -1.33 32.68 16.45
CA GLY A 21 -2.47 31.83 16.74
C GLY A 21 -3.49 31.73 15.59
N SER A 22 -3.21 32.36 14.43
CA SER A 22 -4.06 32.18 13.25
C SER A 22 -4.09 30.70 12.84
N THR A 23 -5.27 30.21 12.49
CA THR A 23 -5.46 28.88 11.90
C THR A 23 -4.96 28.85 10.44
N LEU A 24 -4.61 27.68 9.94
CA LEU A 24 -4.26 27.51 8.52
C LEU A 24 -5.39 27.95 7.59
N TYR A 25 -6.65 27.85 8.03
CA TYR A 25 -7.80 28.36 7.28
C TYR A 25 -7.78 29.88 7.14
N GLU A 26 -7.47 30.62 8.24
CA GLU A 26 -7.31 32.08 8.24
C GLU A 26 -6.11 32.49 7.39
N VAL A 27 -5.00 31.76 7.49
CA VAL A 27 -3.81 31.96 6.65
C VAL A 27 -4.14 31.78 5.17
N TYR A 28 -4.86 30.70 4.81
CA TYR A 28 -5.32 30.46 3.44
C TYR A 28 -6.13 31.63 2.86
N ARG A 29 -7.08 32.14 3.66
CA ARG A 29 -7.92 33.29 3.27
C ARG A 29 -7.09 34.57 3.09
N ALA A 30 -6.12 34.80 3.99
CA ALA A 30 -5.22 35.97 3.89
C ALA A 30 -4.39 35.96 2.60
N PHE A 31 -3.97 34.79 2.11
CA PHE A 31 -3.27 34.65 0.84
C PHE A 31 -4.19 34.76 -0.39
N ASN A 32 -5.51 34.76 -0.22
CA ASN A 32 -6.52 34.80 -1.28
C ASN A 32 -6.25 33.76 -2.38
N LEU A 33 -5.89 32.54 -1.97
CA LEU A 33 -5.62 31.41 -2.88
C LEU A 33 -6.95 30.88 -3.45
N LYS A 34 -6.89 30.43 -4.71
CA LYS A 34 -7.99 29.70 -5.34
C LYS A 34 -7.51 28.28 -5.60
N MET A 35 -8.26 27.32 -5.09
CA MET A 35 -8.05 25.89 -5.30
C MET A 35 -9.40 25.27 -5.67
N ASP A 36 -9.43 24.44 -6.71
CA ASP A 36 -10.68 23.92 -7.30
C ASP A 36 -11.51 23.10 -6.30
N PHE A 37 -10.83 22.38 -5.40
CA PHE A 37 -11.49 21.56 -4.38
C PHE A 37 -11.36 22.14 -2.96
N GLY A 38 -10.88 23.40 -2.85
CA GLY A 38 -10.57 24.05 -1.58
C GLY A 38 -9.39 23.39 -0.84
N PRO A 39 -8.90 24.03 0.23
CA PRO A 39 -7.83 23.47 1.04
C PRO A 39 -8.38 22.38 1.96
N VAL A 40 -7.82 21.16 1.89
CA VAL A 40 -8.20 20.04 2.77
C VAL A 40 -7.19 19.80 3.88
N SER A 41 -5.93 20.17 3.65
CA SER A 41 -4.82 20.14 4.62
C SER A 41 -3.71 21.08 4.15
N ALA A 42 -2.64 21.21 4.93
CA ALA A 42 -1.45 21.91 4.47
C ALA A 42 -0.16 21.25 5.00
N LYS A 43 0.94 21.37 4.26
CA LYS A 43 2.27 21.10 4.80
C LYS A 43 2.76 22.35 5.53
N VAL A 44 3.09 22.22 6.80
CA VAL A 44 3.71 23.25 7.64
C VAL A 44 5.14 22.81 7.91
N ASN A 45 6.13 23.51 7.36
CA ASN A 45 7.53 23.07 7.37
C ASN A 45 7.66 21.59 6.96
N ASN A 46 7.01 21.20 5.85
CA ASN A 46 6.96 19.85 5.30
C ASN A 46 6.34 18.77 6.22
N LYS A 47 5.53 19.13 7.22
CA LYS A 47 4.66 18.20 7.96
C LYS A 47 3.20 18.46 7.59
N VAL A 48 2.43 17.43 7.34
CA VAL A 48 1.00 17.57 6.98
C VAL A 48 0.18 17.82 8.23
N GLU A 49 -0.52 18.97 8.24
CA GLU A 49 -1.39 19.41 9.32
C GLU A 49 -2.81 19.67 8.82
N GLY A 50 -3.81 19.52 9.70
CA GLY A 50 -5.19 19.88 9.42
C GLY A 50 -5.39 21.40 9.37
N MET A 51 -6.43 21.86 8.68
CA MET A 51 -6.71 23.28 8.47
C MET A 51 -7.02 24.08 9.75
N ASN A 52 -7.30 23.39 10.87
CA ASN A 52 -7.47 23.99 12.20
C ASN A 52 -6.14 24.19 12.97
N TYR A 53 -5.02 23.72 12.42
CA TYR A 53 -3.71 23.93 13.04
C TYR A 53 -3.41 25.42 13.19
N GLN A 54 -2.98 25.82 14.38
CA GLN A 54 -2.64 27.20 14.70
C GLN A 54 -1.14 27.45 14.55
N VAL A 55 -0.77 28.58 13.95
CA VAL A 55 0.62 28.99 13.78
C VAL A 55 1.07 29.91 14.90
N PHE A 56 2.18 29.56 15.56
CA PHE A 56 2.78 30.33 16.66
C PHE A 56 4.20 30.81 16.36
N GLN A 57 4.74 30.46 15.19
CA GLN A 57 6.08 30.83 14.73
C GLN A 57 6.06 31.03 13.22
N ASN A 58 7.09 31.71 12.69
CA ASN A 58 7.28 31.81 11.24
C ASN A 58 7.36 30.43 10.61
N LYS A 59 6.62 30.19 9.54
CA LYS A 59 6.48 28.90 8.88
C LYS A 59 6.43 29.03 7.36
N ASP A 60 6.93 28.00 6.69
CA ASP A 60 6.62 27.71 5.30
C ASP A 60 5.35 26.86 5.24
N VAL A 61 4.38 27.26 4.44
CA VAL A 61 3.10 26.58 4.29
C VAL A 61 2.82 26.28 2.82
N GLU A 62 2.41 25.04 2.54
CA GLU A 62 1.92 24.59 1.23
C GLU A 62 0.52 24.01 1.42
N PHE A 63 -0.51 24.70 0.91
CA PHE A 63 -1.89 24.20 0.97
C PHE A 63 -2.11 23.06 -0.02
N LEU A 64 -2.84 22.05 0.41
CA LEU A 64 -3.11 20.82 -0.32
C LEU A 64 -4.61 20.65 -0.53
N ASP A 65 -4.99 20.30 -1.76
CA ASP A 65 -6.34 19.88 -2.13
C ASP A 65 -6.39 18.39 -2.51
N LEU A 66 -7.45 17.97 -3.19
CA LEU A 66 -7.64 16.58 -3.61
C LEU A 66 -6.71 16.11 -4.74
N HIS A 67 -5.97 17.00 -5.42
CA HIS A 67 -4.94 16.59 -6.37
C HIS A 67 -3.69 16.01 -5.69
N SER A 68 -3.56 16.18 -4.38
CA SER A 68 -2.46 15.61 -3.61
C SER A 68 -2.85 14.30 -2.93
N ALA A 69 -1.93 13.33 -2.88
CA ALA A 69 -2.13 12.08 -2.15
C ALA A 69 -2.46 12.31 -0.66
N SER A 70 -1.87 13.34 -0.04
CA SER A 70 -2.16 13.70 1.36
C SER A 70 -3.55 14.29 1.53
N GLY A 71 -4.01 15.08 0.56
CA GLY A 71 -5.37 15.62 0.54
C GLY A 71 -6.42 14.51 0.39
N VAL A 72 -6.21 13.57 -0.52
CA VAL A 72 -7.08 12.39 -0.66
C VAL A 72 -7.12 11.57 0.63
N ARG A 73 -5.97 11.34 1.30
CA ARG A 73 -5.95 10.64 2.60
C ARG A 73 -6.74 11.37 3.68
N THR A 74 -6.65 12.70 3.73
CA THR A 74 -7.43 13.54 4.67
C THR A 74 -8.93 13.42 4.40
N TYR A 75 -9.32 13.51 3.14
CA TYR A 75 -10.71 13.35 2.70
C TYR A 75 -11.26 11.97 3.03
N THR A 76 -10.52 10.93 2.69
CA THR A 76 -10.91 9.53 2.88
C THR A 76 -11.13 9.20 4.36
N ARG A 77 -10.22 9.63 5.27
CA ARG A 77 -10.42 9.44 6.72
C ARG A 77 -11.67 10.13 7.23
N SER A 78 -11.94 11.34 6.75
CA SER A 78 -13.14 12.07 7.14
C SER A 78 -14.41 11.38 6.65
N LEU A 79 -14.35 10.79 5.45
CA LEU A 79 -15.46 10.00 4.90
C LEU A 79 -15.67 8.70 5.69
N PHE A 80 -14.59 8.05 6.17
CA PHE A 80 -14.69 6.89 7.07
C PHE A 80 -15.43 7.26 8.36
N MET A 81 -15.08 8.39 8.98
CA MET A 81 -15.79 8.85 10.17
C MET A 81 -17.27 9.11 9.92
N VAL A 82 -17.62 9.71 8.77
CA VAL A 82 -19.01 9.94 8.39
C VAL A 82 -19.75 8.62 8.15
N LEU A 83 -19.10 7.62 7.52
CA LEU A 83 -19.67 6.27 7.38
C LEU A 83 -19.92 5.61 8.74
N CYS A 84 -18.91 5.61 9.61
CA CYS A 84 -19.03 4.98 10.93
C CYS A 84 -20.13 5.63 11.77
N LYS A 85 -20.23 6.99 11.76
CA LYS A 85 -21.34 7.69 12.41
C LYS A 85 -22.68 7.35 11.78
N ALA A 86 -22.80 7.33 10.46
CA ALA A 86 -24.06 7.01 9.77
C ALA A 86 -24.56 5.60 10.11
N VAL A 87 -23.65 4.63 10.16
CA VAL A 87 -23.97 3.26 10.55
C VAL A 87 -24.35 3.19 12.03
N HIS A 88 -23.62 3.89 12.90
CA HIS A 88 -23.94 3.98 14.33
C HIS A 88 -25.32 4.58 14.59
N ASP A 89 -25.66 5.67 13.89
CA ASP A 89 -26.98 6.33 14.02
C ASP A 89 -28.14 5.42 13.61
N LEU A 90 -27.97 4.63 12.54
CA LEU A 90 -28.99 3.72 12.03
C LEU A 90 -29.05 2.40 12.80
N TYR A 91 -27.90 1.93 13.30
CA TYR A 91 -27.71 0.63 13.92
C TYR A 91 -26.79 0.75 15.14
N PRO A 92 -27.27 1.20 16.31
CA PRO A 92 -26.43 1.53 17.47
C PRO A 92 -25.56 0.38 18.04
N LYS A 93 -25.90 -0.88 17.72
CA LYS A 93 -25.13 -2.07 18.13
C LYS A 93 -24.25 -2.62 17.01
N SER A 94 -24.07 -1.85 15.94
CA SER A 94 -23.28 -2.27 14.78
C SER A 94 -21.77 -2.22 15.06
N LYS A 95 -21.04 -3.03 14.28
CA LYS A 95 -19.59 -2.90 14.16
C LYS A 95 -19.24 -2.61 12.71
N VAL A 96 -18.36 -1.62 12.49
CA VAL A 96 -17.82 -1.27 11.18
C VAL A 96 -16.34 -1.59 11.18
N VAL A 97 -15.86 -2.22 10.12
CA VAL A 97 -14.43 -2.45 9.89
C VAL A 97 -14.09 -1.93 8.50
N ILE A 98 -13.23 -0.93 8.43
CA ILE A 98 -12.69 -0.42 7.16
C ILE A 98 -11.52 -1.32 6.79
N ASP A 99 -11.73 -2.18 5.79
CA ASP A 99 -10.88 -3.34 5.66
C ASP A 99 -9.92 -3.24 4.45
N ILE A 100 -10.42 -3.41 3.25
CA ILE A 100 -9.60 -3.68 2.07
C ILE A 100 -9.79 -2.60 1.01
N PRO A 101 -8.70 -1.96 0.52
CA PRO A 101 -8.78 -1.17 -0.71
C PRO A 101 -8.97 -2.11 -1.91
N VAL A 102 -10.12 -2.03 -2.58
CA VAL A 102 -10.50 -2.88 -3.70
C VAL A 102 -11.44 -2.14 -4.64
N SER A 103 -11.40 -2.45 -5.92
CA SER A 103 -12.35 -1.96 -6.94
C SER A 103 -12.47 -0.42 -6.99
N ASN A 104 -11.36 0.29 -6.83
CA ASN A 104 -11.30 1.75 -6.71
C ASN A 104 -12.15 2.32 -5.55
N GLY A 105 -12.20 1.60 -4.44
CA GLY A 105 -12.90 1.96 -3.21
C GLY A 105 -12.32 1.21 -2.02
N TYR A 106 -13.12 1.15 -0.96
CA TYR A 106 -12.79 0.44 0.27
C TYR A 106 -13.92 -0.52 0.62
N TYR A 107 -13.60 -1.80 0.73
CA TYR A 107 -14.53 -2.75 1.32
C TYR A 107 -14.65 -2.48 2.80
N CYS A 108 -15.88 -2.34 3.24
CA CYS A 108 -16.24 -2.12 4.64
C CYS A 108 -17.08 -3.30 5.10
N ASN A 109 -16.54 -4.06 6.05
CA ASN A 109 -17.30 -5.12 6.71
C ASN A 109 -18.20 -4.49 7.78
N ILE A 110 -19.51 -4.71 7.66
CA ILE A 110 -20.51 -4.10 8.55
C ILE A 110 -21.37 -5.19 9.17
N SER A 111 -21.30 -5.27 10.51
CA SER A 111 -22.12 -6.18 11.29
C SER A 111 -23.29 -5.44 11.90
N ILE A 112 -24.49 -5.63 11.35
CA ILE A 112 -25.74 -4.96 11.74
C ILE A 112 -26.83 -5.94 12.21
N GLY A 113 -26.43 -7.18 12.58
CA GLY A 113 -27.32 -8.23 13.03
C GLY A 113 -27.95 -9.07 11.90
N HIS A 114 -27.74 -8.69 10.65
CA HIS A 114 -28.11 -9.46 9.46
C HIS A 114 -27.11 -9.18 8.32
N THR A 115 -27.17 -9.98 7.26
CA THR A 115 -26.35 -9.72 6.06
C THR A 115 -26.79 -8.41 5.40
N VAL A 116 -25.82 -7.54 5.09
CA VAL A 116 -26.06 -6.25 4.44
C VAL A 116 -26.80 -6.43 3.12
N THR A 117 -27.89 -5.68 2.94
CA THR A 117 -28.72 -5.66 1.72
C THR A 117 -28.50 -4.39 0.90
N GLU A 118 -29.00 -4.35 -0.35
CA GLU A 118 -29.02 -3.12 -1.16
C GLU A 118 -29.80 -1.98 -0.49
N ASN A 119 -30.87 -2.33 0.25
CA ASN A 119 -31.65 -1.35 1.00
C ASN A 119 -30.84 -0.74 2.15
N ASP A 120 -30.04 -1.54 2.85
CA ASP A 120 -29.15 -1.05 3.90
C ASP A 120 -28.08 -0.12 3.32
N ALA A 121 -27.46 -0.48 2.19
CA ALA A 121 -26.51 0.37 1.49
C ALA A 121 -27.13 1.73 1.11
N THR A 122 -28.37 1.71 0.60
CA THR A 122 -29.13 2.92 0.23
C THR A 122 -29.41 3.78 1.46
N ARG A 123 -29.88 3.19 2.57
CA ARG A 123 -30.18 3.91 3.82
C ARG A 123 -28.91 4.52 4.43
N ILE A 124 -27.81 3.76 4.45
CA ILE A 124 -26.51 4.25 4.95
C ILE A 124 -26.04 5.43 4.10
N ARG A 125 -26.09 5.32 2.77
CA ARG A 125 -25.75 6.42 1.86
C ARG A 125 -26.60 7.68 2.12
N GLN A 126 -27.90 7.53 2.31
CA GLN A 126 -28.81 8.66 2.62
C GLN A 126 -28.47 9.29 3.97
N GLN A 127 -28.15 8.48 4.99
CA GLN A 127 -27.76 9.00 6.30
C GLN A 127 -26.42 9.73 6.23
N MET A 128 -25.43 9.20 5.49
CA MET A 128 -24.16 9.91 5.24
C MET A 128 -24.42 11.27 4.57
N GLN A 129 -25.27 11.32 3.55
CA GLN A 129 -25.62 12.56 2.88
C GLN A 129 -26.30 13.55 3.85
N SER A 130 -27.20 13.09 4.69
CA SER A 130 -27.85 13.91 5.73
C SER A 130 -26.82 14.52 6.71
N ILE A 131 -25.83 13.74 7.14
CA ILE A 131 -24.74 14.23 8.00
C ILE A 131 -23.91 15.30 7.28
N ILE A 132 -23.63 15.11 6.00
CA ILE A 132 -22.87 16.05 5.17
C ILE A 132 -23.66 17.36 4.98
N ASP A 133 -24.95 17.28 4.67
CA ASP A 133 -25.82 18.43 4.42
C ASP A 133 -26.03 19.29 5.68
N ARG A 134 -25.95 18.68 6.88
CA ARG A 134 -25.96 19.39 8.17
C ARG A 134 -24.70 20.22 8.42
N ALA A 135 -23.67 20.09 7.60
CA ALA A 135 -22.40 20.83 7.71
C ALA A 135 -21.79 20.77 9.13
N LEU A 136 -21.69 19.57 9.69
CA LEU A 136 -21.21 19.37 11.06
C LEU A 136 -19.69 19.59 11.18
N PRO A 137 -19.21 20.24 12.25
CA PRO A 137 -17.78 20.38 12.49
C PRO A 137 -17.17 19.05 12.90
N ILE A 138 -16.03 18.70 12.28
CA ILE A 138 -15.16 17.62 12.72
C ILE A 138 -14.09 18.24 13.63
N ARG A 139 -14.19 18.01 14.93
CA ARG A 139 -13.35 18.64 15.93
C ARG A 139 -12.21 17.74 16.34
N HIS A 140 -11.03 18.29 16.42
CA HIS A 140 -9.81 17.65 16.90
C HIS A 140 -9.61 17.96 18.39
N TYR A 141 -9.33 16.93 19.17
CA TYR A 141 -9.05 17.03 20.60
C TYR A 141 -7.74 16.32 20.92
N GLU A 142 -7.09 16.78 21.99
CA GLU A 142 -5.94 16.13 22.59
C GLU A 142 -6.26 15.86 24.07
N ALA A 143 -5.91 14.67 24.53
CA ALA A 143 -6.06 14.25 25.92
C ALA A 143 -4.81 13.49 26.36
N THR A 144 -4.63 13.28 27.66
CA THR A 144 -3.64 12.29 28.10
C THR A 144 -4.04 10.91 27.56
N THR A 145 -3.06 10.08 27.24
CA THR A 145 -3.34 8.73 26.72
C THR A 145 -4.20 7.93 27.68
N GLU A 146 -4.03 8.10 28.98
CA GLU A 146 -4.88 7.47 30.02
C GLU A 146 -6.35 7.88 29.90
N GLN A 147 -6.62 9.19 29.71
CA GLN A 147 -7.99 9.67 29.51
C GLN A 147 -8.60 9.14 28.23
N ALA A 148 -7.83 9.10 27.13
CA ALA A 148 -8.28 8.55 25.86
C ALA A 148 -8.57 7.04 25.98
N LEU A 149 -7.73 6.29 26.68
CA LEU A 149 -7.93 4.86 26.94
C LEU A 149 -9.22 4.60 27.73
N ASN A 150 -9.48 5.37 28.79
CA ASN A 150 -10.70 5.21 29.59
C ASN A 150 -11.94 5.52 28.75
N MET A 151 -11.89 6.57 27.93
CA MET A 151 -12.99 6.90 27.01
C MET A 151 -13.26 5.77 26.02
N PHE A 152 -12.23 5.20 25.35
CA PHE A 152 -12.43 4.11 24.40
C PHE A 152 -12.84 2.79 25.06
N ARG A 153 -12.44 2.53 26.34
CA ARG A 153 -12.97 1.40 27.14
C ARG A 153 -14.46 1.56 27.42
N GLU A 154 -14.90 2.76 27.80
CA GLU A 154 -16.33 3.05 28.00
C GLU A 154 -17.16 2.90 26.72
N LEU A 155 -16.57 3.22 25.57
CA LEU A 155 -17.17 3.01 24.25
C LEU A 155 -17.11 1.55 23.76
N GLY A 156 -16.39 0.66 24.45
CA GLY A 156 -16.23 -0.75 24.08
C GLY A 156 -15.32 -0.96 22.86
N ASP A 157 -14.46 0.01 22.53
CA ASP A 157 -13.55 -0.08 21.37
C ASP A 157 -12.21 -0.72 21.78
N GLU A 158 -12.21 -2.03 21.93
CA GLU A 158 -11.03 -2.80 22.35
C GLU A 158 -9.85 -2.68 21.39
N ALA A 159 -10.11 -2.58 20.08
CA ALA A 159 -9.05 -2.46 19.08
C ALA A 159 -8.22 -1.18 19.27
N LYS A 160 -8.90 -0.05 19.53
CA LYS A 160 -8.23 1.23 19.84
C LYS A 160 -7.53 1.21 21.20
N VAL A 161 -8.15 0.61 22.22
CA VAL A 161 -7.53 0.45 23.53
C VAL A 161 -6.20 -0.29 23.41
N LYS A 162 -6.17 -1.46 22.77
CA LYS A 162 -4.96 -2.24 22.55
C LYS A 162 -3.91 -1.48 21.73
N LEU A 163 -4.35 -0.74 20.71
CA LEU A 163 -3.44 0.07 19.89
C LEU A 163 -2.75 1.15 20.71
N LEU A 164 -3.53 1.94 21.47
CA LEU A 164 -3.04 3.08 22.24
C LEU A 164 -2.19 2.67 23.44
N GLU A 165 -2.51 1.58 24.12
CA GLU A 165 -1.70 1.01 25.22
C GLU A 165 -0.28 0.64 24.79
N ASN A 166 -0.09 0.35 23.50
CA ASN A 166 1.19 -0.06 22.94
C ASN A 166 2.03 1.07 22.35
N MET A 167 1.46 2.29 22.20
CA MET A 167 2.18 3.42 21.59
C MET A 167 3.21 4.07 22.49
N GLY A 168 3.06 3.98 23.83
CA GLY A 168 3.95 4.65 24.78
C GLY A 168 3.89 6.18 24.73
N SER A 169 2.89 6.76 24.07
CA SER A 169 2.68 8.21 23.97
C SER A 169 2.01 8.73 25.26
N LEU A 170 2.45 9.91 25.73
CA LEU A 170 1.82 10.58 26.88
C LEU A 170 0.49 11.22 26.54
N TYR A 171 0.33 11.65 25.28
CA TYR A 171 -0.88 12.30 24.78
C TYR A 171 -1.38 11.60 23.53
N THR A 172 -2.71 11.57 23.40
CA THR A 172 -3.42 10.98 22.26
C THR A 172 -4.39 12.00 21.71
N THR A 173 -4.37 12.14 20.38
CA THR A 173 -5.34 12.97 19.66
C THR A 173 -6.50 12.12 19.18
N TYR A 174 -7.72 12.66 19.23
CA TYR A 174 -8.91 12.00 18.74
C TYR A 174 -9.85 13.03 18.07
N TYR A 175 -10.86 12.53 17.37
CA TYR A 175 -11.81 13.38 16.65
C TYR A 175 -13.22 13.16 17.16
N LYS A 176 -14.03 14.23 17.08
CA LYS A 176 -15.44 14.21 17.44
C LYS A 176 -16.27 14.80 16.32
N LEU A 177 -17.32 14.06 15.92
CA LEU A 177 -18.33 14.45 14.97
C LEU A 177 -19.70 14.33 15.65
N ASP A 178 -20.25 15.45 16.09
CA ASP A 178 -21.46 15.50 16.91
C ASP A 178 -21.25 14.71 18.23
N ASP A 179 -21.99 13.63 18.48
CA ASP A 179 -21.85 12.72 19.60
C ASP A 179 -20.87 11.55 19.34
N TYR A 180 -20.45 11.34 18.09
CA TYR A 180 -19.58 10.25 17.69
C TYR A 180 -18.10 10.61 17.91
N VAL A 181 -17.36 9.75 18.60
CA VAL A 181 -15.92 9.91 18.91
C VAL A 181 -15.13 8.80 18.25
N ASP A 182 -13.99 9.15 17.65
CA ASP A 182 -13.15 8.18 16.97
C ASP A 182 -11.67 8.61 16.94
N TYR A 183 -10.79 7.66 16.63
CA TYR A 183 -9.36 7.85 16.48
C TYR A 183 -8.92 7.68 15.02
N TYR A 184 -8.15 8.64 14.51
CA TYR A 184 -7.48 8.54 13.21
C TYR A 184 -6.06 9.08 13.29
N TYR A 185 -5.11 8.36 12.67
CA TYR A 185 -3.68 8.72 12.71
C TYR A 185 -3.29 9.72 11.61
N GLY A 186 -3.97 10.83 11.51
CA GLY A 186 -3.65 11.88 10.53
C GLY A 186 -4.67 12.99 10.51
N SER A 187 -4.44 13.99 9.67
CA SER A 187 -5.36 15.13 9.52
C SER A 187 -6.70 14.71 8.94
N MET A 188 -7.75 15.40 9.34
CA MET A 188 -9.10 15.27 8.83
C MET A 188 -9.63 16.62 8.32
N LEU A 189 -10.70 16.60 7.55
CA LEU A 189 -11.45 17.80 7.18
C LEU A 189 -11.97 18.49 8.44
N THR A 190 -12.24 19.78 8.35
CA THR A 190 -12.75 20.55 9.48
C THR A 190 -14.27 20.55 9.59
N ASN A 191 -14.94 20.18 8.48
CA ASN A 191 -16.41 20.19 8.39
C ASN A 191 -16.89 19.15 7.37
N THR A 192 -17.99 18.49 7.65
CA THR A 192 -18.56 17.46 6.76
C THR A 192 -19.01 18.03 5.41
N SER A 193 -19.40 19.31 5.33
CA SER A 193 -19.79 19.97 4.07
C SER A 193 -18.67 20.06 3.03
N GLN A 194 -17.41 19.81 3.43
CA GLN A 194 -16.28 19.71 2.50
C GLN A 194 -16.26 18.39 1.72
N ILE A 195 -17.03 17.40 2.14
CA ILE A 195 -17.22 16.14 1.41
C ILE A 195 -18.24 16.39 0.29
N LYS A 196 -17.79 16.30 -0.97
CA LYS A 196 -18.62 16.59 -2.14
C LYS A 196 -18.98 15.37 -2.97
N LEU A 197 -18.14 14.34 -2.92
CA LEU A 197 -18.26 13.19 -3.81
C LEU A 197 -17.90 11.90 -3.07
N PHE A 198 -18.83 10.97 -3.03
CA PHE A 198 -18.63 9.61 -2.51
C PHE A 198 -19.65 8.66 -3.11
N GLY A 199 -19.37 7.36 -3.04
CA GLY A 199 -20.33 6.31 -3.39
C GLY A 199 -20.41 5.27 -2.28
N VAL A 200 -21.59 4.71 -2.07
CA VAL A 200 -21.81 3.55 -1.18
C VAL A 200 -22.65 2.55 -1.94
N GLU A 201 -22.12 1.36 -2.11
CA GLU A 201 -22.75 0.28 -2.87
C GLU A 201 -22.64 -1.01 -2.07
N LYS A 202 -23.60 -1.92 -2.21
CA LYS A 202 -23.47 -3.26 -1.67
C LYS A 202 -22.34 -3.99 -2.40
N PHE A 203 -21.47 -4.66 -1.65
CA PHE A 203 -20.35 -5.41 -2.22
C PHE A 203 -20.11 -6.68 -1.41
N PHE A 204 -20.31 -7.85 -2.01
CA PHE A 204 -20.32 -9.15 -1.34
C PHE A 204 -21.25 -9.12 -0.10
N ASP A 205 -20.71 -9.37 1.09
CA ASP A 205 -21.41 -9.39 2.39
C ASP A 205 -21.33 -8.06 3.16
N GLY A 206 -20.65 -7.05 2.61
CA GLY A 206 -20.49 -5.71 3.18
C GLY A 206 -20.82 -4.59 2.21
N LEU A 207 -20.11 -3.47 2.34
CA LEU A 207 -20.25 -2.28 1.49
C LEU A 207 -18.92 -1.97 0.78
N LEU A 208 -19.01 -1.39 -0.41
CA LEU A 208 -17.93 -0.69 -1.09
C LEU A 208 -18.12 0.82 -0.91
N LEU A 209 -17.23 1.45 -0.16
CA LEU A 209 -17.15 2.90 -0.04
C LEU A 209 -16.22 3.45 -1.11
N ARG A 210 -16.75 4.26 -2.03
CA ARG A 210 -15.98 4.84 -3.12
C ARG A 210 -15.61 6.28 -2.83
N VAL A 211 -14.37 6.64 -3.16
CA VAL A 211 -13.79 7.96 -2.92
C VAL A 211 -13.18 8.51 -4.22
N PRO A 212 -13.08 9.84 -4.38
CA PRO A 212 -12.38 10.42 -5.52
C PRO A 212 -10.88 10.11 -5.47
N SER A 213 -10.26 10.00 -6.65
CA SER A 213 -8.82 9.86 -6.80
C SER A 213 -8.12 11.22 -6.95
N ALA A 214 -6.80 11.25 -6.74
CA ALA A 214 -6.02 12.47 -6.95
C ALA A 214 -5.92 12.86 -8.43
N GLU A 215 -6.00 11.90 -9.33
CA GLU A 215 -5.96 12.15 -10.78
C GLU A 215 -7.26 12.73 -11.31
N ASN A 216 -8.39 12.38 -10.69
CA ASN A 216 -9.70 12.89 -11.09
C ASN A 216 -10.61 13.17 -9.88
N PRO A 217 -10.36 14.26 -9.13
CA PRO A 217 -11.12 14.55 -7.92
C PRO A 217 -12.60 14.92 -8.16
N ALA A 218 -12.97 15.25 -9.41
CA ALA A 218 -14.32 15.65 -9.79
C ALA A 218 -15.26 14.47 -10.08
N LYS A 219 -14.71 13.24 -10.22
CA LYS A 219 -15.48 12.05 -10.60
C LYS A 219 -14.98 10.84 -9.81
N LEU A 220 -15.87 9.92 -9.47
CA LEU A 220 -15.45 8.60 -8.98
C LEU A 220 -14.86 7.80 -10.15
N ASP A 221 -13.71 7.17 -9.94
CA ASP A 221 -13.12 6.28 -10.94
C ASP A 221 -14.08 5.13 -11.26
N ASP A 222 -14.01 4.57 -12.46
CA ASP A 222 -14.88 3.47 -12.85
C ASP A 222 -14.63 2.23 -11.97
N PHE A 223 -15.68 1.45 -11.76
CA PHE A 223 -15.60 0.19 -11.02
C PHE A 223 -14.69 -0.79 -11.76
N ILE A 224 -13.78 -1.42 -11.03
CA ILE A 224 -12.90 -2.48 -11.53
C ILE A 224 -13.24 -3.76 -10.80
N ASN A 225 -13.59 -4.82 -11.52
CA ASN A 225 -13.81 -6.11 -10.91
C ASN A 225 -12.48 -6.73 -10.45
N GLN A 226 -12.29 -6.84 -9.14
CA GLN A 226 -11.12 -7.43 -8.48
C GLN A 226 -11.50 -8.60 -7.58
N GLY A 227 -12.38 -9.46 -8.07
CA GLY A 227 -12.92 -10.61 -7.32
C GLY A 227 -11.84 -11.58 -6.85
N LYS A 228 -10.84 -11.90 -7.70
CA LYS A 228 -9.75 -12.80 -7.32
C LYS A 228 -8.88 -12.19 -6.20
N MET A 229 -8.59 -10.91 -6.28
CA MET A 229 -7.85 -10.21 -5.24
C MET A 229 -8.64 -10.19 -3.92
N PHE A 230 -9.93 -9.93 -3.97
CA PHE A 230 -10.81 -9.93 -2.79
C PHE A 230 -10.81 -11.29 -2.09
N GLU A 231 -10.88 -12.39 -2.84
CA GLU A 231 -10.82 -13.74 -2.25
C GLU A 231 -9.48 -14.02 -1.55
N VAL A 232 -8.36 -13.50 -2.05
CA VAL A 232 -7.08 -13.62 -1.36
C VAL A 232 -7.11 -12.94 0.00
N PHE A 233 -7.70 -11.76 0.09
CA PHE A 233 -7.88 -11.07 1.38
C PHE A 233 -8.76 -11.87 2.33
N ARG A 234 -9.92 -12.40 1.88
CA ARG A 234 -10.83 -13.21 2.71
C ARG A 234 -10.13 -14.43 3.31
N VAL A 235 -9.32 -15.13 2.52
CA VAL A 235 -8.54 -16.29 3.01
C VAL A 235 -7.57 -15.87 4.11
N HIS A 236 -6.90 -14.72 3.97
CA HIS A 236 -5.94 -14.22 4.97
C HIS A 236 -6.65 -13.77 6.24
N HIS A 237 -7.81 -13.09 6.14
CA HIS A 237 -8.60 -12.69 7.31
C HIS A 237 -9.05 -13.90 8.13
N ARG A 238 -9.50 -14.97 7.47
CA ARG A 238 -9.85 -16.21 8.19
C ARG A 238 -8.67 -16.77 9.00
N TRP A 239 -7.45 -16.70 8.48
CA TRP A 239 -6.27 -17.12 9.23
C TRP A 239 -5.96 -16.18 10.39
N GLN A 240 -6.11 -14.88 10.22
CA GLN A 240 -5.94 -13.90 11.28
C GLN A 240 -6.95 -14.09 12.42
N GLU A 241 -8.19 -14.42 12.09
CA GLU A 241 -9.22 -14.78 13.07
C GLU A 241 -8.83 -16.03 13.87
N ILE A 242 -8.34 -17.09 13.20
CA ILE A 242 -7.86 -18.31 13.86
C ILE A 242 -6.68 -18.02 14.79
N LEU A 243 -5.77 -17.11 14.38
CA LEU A 243 -4.60 -16.71 15.18
C LEU A 243 -4.95 -15.70 16.28
N GLY A 244 -6.15 -15.10 16.25
CA GLY A 244 -6.54 -14.02 17.17
C GLY A 244 -5.75 -12.73 16.97
N VAL A 245 -5.17 -12.50 15.77
CA VAL A 245 -4.34 -11.33 15.47
C VAL A 245 -4.87 -10.63 14.22
N ARG A 246 -5.79 -9.69 14.42
CA ARG A 246 -6.38 -8.87 13.33
C ARG A 246 -5.77 -7.49 13.23
N THR A 247 -5.42 -6.93 14.38
CA THR A 247 -4.94 -5.54 14.49
C THR A 247 -3.49 -5.49 14.96
N VAL A 248 -2.88 -4.32 14.79
CA VAL A 248 -1.53 -4.06 15.33
C VAL A 248 -1.52 -4.15 16.85
N GLY A 249 -2.63 -3.75 17.51
CA GLY A 249 -2.78 -3.92 18.96
C GLY A 249 -2.70 -5.39 19.38
N ASP A 250 -3.44 -6.28 18.70
CA ASP A 250 -3.40 -7.73 18.96
C ASP A 250 -1.99 -8.30 18.70
N PHE A 251 -1.35 -7.87 17.60
CA PHE A 251 0.01 -8.29 17.28
C PHE A 251 1.01 -7.89 18.37
N ASN A 252 0.98 -6.64 18.80
CA ASN A 252 1.88 -6.13 19.83
C ASN A 252 1.67 -6.84 21.17
N GLU A 253 0.43 -7.13 21.52
CA GLU A 253 0.10 -7.90 22.72
C GLU A 253 0.67 -9.33 22.64
N ALA A 254 0.47 -10.02 21.53
CA ALA A 254 1.04 -11.35 21.29
C ALA A 254 2.58 -11.34 21.37
N VAL A 255 3.23 -10.30 20.86
CA VAL A 255 4.69 -10.12 20.97
C VAL A 255 5.12 -9.94 22.44
N LYS A 256 4.40 -9.13 23.23
CA LYS A 256 4.67 -8.94 24.67
C LYS A 256 4.52 -10.23 25.46
N GLN A 257 3.55 -11.06 25.10
CA GLN A 257 3.31 -12.37 25.70
C GLN A 257 4.31 -13.45 25.28
N GLY A 258 5.26 -13.14 24.38
CA GLY A 258 6.30 -14.06 23.93
C GLY A 258 5.95 -14.92 22.70
N PHE A 259 4.79 -14.72 22.09
CA PHE A 259 4.32 -15.51 20.92
C PHE A 259 4.91 -15.07 19.57
N ALA A 260 5.89 -14.16 19.55
CA ALA A 260 6.48 -13.63 18.31
C ALA A 260 7.01 -14.74 17.37
N ASN A 261 7.73 -15.73 17.92
CA ASN A 261 8.28 -16.83 17.12
C ASN A 261 7.18 -17.74 16.56
N ASP A 262 6.11 -17.96 17.32
CA ASP A 262 4.98 -18.78 16.86
C ASP A 262 4.27 -18.08 15.68
N LEU A 263 4.04 -16.77 15.76
CA LEU A 263 3.48 -15.98 14.68
C LEU A 263 4.36 -16.03 13.41
N ILE A 264 5.68 -15.95 13.56
CA ILE A 264 6.63 -16.08 12.44
C ILE A 264 6.50 -17.49 11.82
N ASN A 265 6.60 -18.53 12.63
CA ASN A 265 6.58 -19.91 12.17
C ASN A 265 5.26 -20.27 11.46
N VAL A 266 4.12 -19.87 12.02
CA VAL A 266 2.81 -20.11 11.38
C VAL A 266 2.69 -19.35 10.07
N SER A 267 3.10 -18.08 10.04
CA SER A 267 3.04 -17.26 8.80
C SER A 267 3.92 -17.86 7.68
N GLU A 268 5.14 -18.31 8.01
CA GLU A 268 6.04 -18.96 7.05
C GLU A 268 5.48 -20.31 6.58
N ALA A 269 4.93 -21.11 7.48
CA ALA A 269 4.30 -22.39 7.14
C ALA A 269 3.07 -22.22 6.24
N LEU A 270 2.25 -21.19 6.48
CA LEU A 270 1.11 -20.86 5.63
C LEU A 270 1.53 -20.47 4.21
N GLN A 271 2.58 -19.64 4.09
CA GLN A 271 3.14 -19.31 2.78
C GLN A 271 3.68 -20.55 2.06
N GLU A 272 4.48 -21.37 2.75
CA GLU A 272 5.05 -22.58 2.15
C GLU A 272 3.98 -23.53 1.66
N LYS A 273 2.95 -23.78 2.49
CA LYS A 273 1.78 -24.58 2.12
C LYS A 273 1.11 -24.06 0.84
N LYS A 274 0.95 -22.74 0.71
CA LYS A 274 0.33 -22.12 -0.46
C LYS A 274 1.18 -22.26 -1.71
N ILE A 275 2.51 -22.12 -1.59
CA ILE A 275 3.45 -22.29 -2.69
C ILE A 275 3.48 -23.75 -3.15
N SER A 276 3.47 -24.72 -2.22
CA SER A 276 3.36 -26.15 -2.53
C SER A 276 2.09 -26.47 -3.32
N GLN A 277 0.94 -25.99 -2.85
CA GLN A 277 -0.34 -26.16 -3.56
C GLN A 277 -0.30 -25.59 -4.99
N MET A 278 0.33 -24.43 -5.18
CA MET A 278 0.51 -23.86 -6.52
C MET A 278 1.42 -24.72 -7.40
N ALA A 279 2.51 -25.24 -6.84
CA ALA A 279 3.42 -26.13 -7.57
C ALA A 279 2.72 -27.43 -8.01
N GLU A 280 1.93 -28.04 -7.13
CA GLU A 280 1.09 -29.21 -7.44
C GLU A 280 0.08 -28.91 -8.56
N THR A 281 -0.59 -27.73 -8.48
CA THR A 281 -1.53 -27.29 -9.52
C THR A 281 -0.85 -27.16 -10.88
N ILE A 282 0.35 -26.55 -10.91
CA ILE A 282 1.13 -26.40 -12.15
C ILE A 282 1.60 -27.75 -12.67
N ALA A 283 2.09 -28.63 -11.80
CA ALA A 283 2.59 -29.96 -12.19
C ALA A 283 1.49 -30.87 -12.75
N ASN A 284 0.27 -30.75 -12.21
CA ASN A 284 -0.89 -31.57 -12.62
C ASN A 284 -1.66 -30.99 -13.83
N LYS A 285 -1.40 -29.71 -14.20
CA LYS A 285 -2.04 -29.11 -15.38
C LYS A 285 -1.30 -29.52 -16.65
N GLU A 286 -1.91 -30.38 -17.45
CA GLU A 286 -1.32 -30.81 -18.71
C GLU A 286 -0.99 -29.64 -19.64
N GLY A 287 0.11 -29.74 -20.37
CA GLY A 287 0.50 -28.79 -21.40
C GLY A 287 1.21 -27.52 -20.89
N VAL A 288 1.29 -27.26 -19.58
CA VAL A 288 1.99 -26.10 -19.07
C VAL A 288 3.49 -26.16 -19.39
N ARG A 289 3.97 -25.13 -20.10
CA ARG A 289 5.37 -24.99 -20.49
C ARG A 289 5.99 -23.70 -19.96
N VAL A 290 5.17 -22.73 -19.58
CA VAL A 290 5.64 -21.45 -19.02
C VAL A 290 4.77 -21.03 -17.83
N VAL A 291 5.44 -20.61 -16.77
CA VAL A 291 4.85 -19.94 -15.59
C VAL A 291 5.26 -18.47 -15.64
N LEU A 292 4.27 -17.58 -15.67
CA LEU A 292 4.45 -16.14 -15.74
C LEU A 292 4.17 -15.54 -14.36
N ILE A 293 5.14 -14.91 -13.74
CA ILE A 293 5.02 -14.33 -12.40
C ILE A 293 5.12 -12.82 -12.51
N ALA A 294 3.99 -12.13 -12.39
CA ALA A 294 3.98 -10.66 -12.32
C ALA A 294 3.61 -10.15 -10.93
N GLY A 295 3.81 -8.88 -10.76
CA GLY A 295 3.44 -8.14 -9.55
C GLY A 295 4.21 -6.83 -9.48
N PRO A 296 3.75 -5.87 -8.68
CA PRO A 296 4.33 -4.54 -8.62
C PRO A 296 5.74 -4.56 -8.00
N SER A 297 6.46 -3.45 -8.11
CA SER A 297 7.80 -3.32 -7.54
C SER A 297 7.80 -3.58 -6.02
N SER A 298 8.85 -4.25 -5.54
CA SER A 298 9.01 -4.68 -4.13
C SER A 298 7.89 -5.60 -3.61
N SER A 299 7.23 -6.33 -4.48
CA SER A 299 6.24 -7.34 -4.09
C SER A 299 6.84 -8.69 -3.67
N GLY A 300 8.15 -8.90 -3.77
CA GLY A 300 8.81 -10.17 -3.41
C GLY A 300 8.71 -11.27 -4.47
N LYS A 301 8.47 -10.90 -5.74
CA LYS A 301 8.39 -11.84 -6.88
C LYS A 301 9.60 -12.75 -6.99
N THR A 302 10.79 -12.19 -6.86
CA THR A 302 12.04 -12.92 -7.08
C THR A 302 12.22 -14.04 -6.07
N THR A 303 11.99 -13.79 -4.78
CA THR A 303 12.04 -14.85 -3.76
C THR A 303 10.90 -15.84 -3.91
N PHE A 304 9.69 -15.37 -4.23
CA PHE A 304 8.57 -16.25 -4.54
C PHE A 304 8.90 -17.20 -5.71
N CYS A 305 9.48 -16.67 -6.80
CA CYS A 305 9.92 -17.46 -7.96
C CYS A 305 10.91 -18.57 -7.54
N LYS A 306 11.87 -18.24 -6.66
CA LYS A 306 12.85 -19.22 -6.17
C LYS A 306 12.21 -20.28 -5.27
N ARG A 307 11.33 -19.91 -4.35
CA ARG A 307 10.58 -20.86 -3.50
C ARG A 307 9.66 -21.77 -4.35
N LEU A 308 8.93 -21.19 -5.31
CA LEU A 308 8.09 -21.98 -6.24
C LEU A 308 8.93 -22.97 -7.05
N SER A 309 10.13 -22.56 -7.49
CA SER A 309 11.02 -23.46 -8.21
C SER A 309 11.48 -24.65 -7.37
N VAL A 310 11.74 -24.45 -6.08
CA VAL A 310 12.04 -25.54 -5.15
C VAL A 310 10.85 -26.50 -5.06
N GLN A 311 9.64 -25.97 -4.88
CA GLN A 311 8.43 -26.81 -4.79
C GLN A 311 8.10 -27.55 -6.11
N LEU A 312 8.33 -26.94 -7.27
CA LEU A 312 8.19 -27.61 -8.56
C LEU A 312 9.18 -28.78 -8.72
N LEU A 313 10.41 -28.64 -8.23
CA LEU A 313 11.37 -29.74 -8.22
C LEU A 313 10.88 -30.92 -7.36
N THR A 314 10.24 -30.68 -6.22
CA THR A 314 9.64 -31.75 -5.40
C THR A 314 8.48 -32.45 -6.10
N CYS A 315 7.79 -31.78 -7.03
CA CYS A 315 6.76 -32.35 -7.90
C CYS A 315 7.35 -33.04 -9.16
N GLY A 316 8.69 -33.15 -9.28
CA GLY A 316 9.33 -33.76 -10.46
C GLY A 316 9.44 -32.85 -11.68
N VAL A 317 9.01 -31.61 -11.59
CA VAL A 317 9.09 -30.58 -12.65
C VAL A 317 10.41 -29.87 -12.58
N LYS A 318 11.14 -29.71 -13.70
CA LYS A 318 12.42 -28.99 -13.76
C LYS A 318 12.21 -27.54 -14.20
N PRO A 319 12.20 -26.56 -13.28
CA PRO A 319 12.04 -25.16 -13.62
C PRO A 319 13.33 -24.56 -14.20
N VAL A 320 13.15 -23.64 -15.14
CA VAL A 320 14.20 -22.80 -15.69
C VAL A 320 13.77 -21.36 -15.55
N GLN A 321 14.54 -20.54 -14.81
CA GLN A 321 14.16 -19.17 -14.45
C GLN A 321 14.76 -18.16 -15.41
N ILE A 322 13.93 -17.16 -15.81
CA ILE A 322 14.34 -15.95 -16.52
C ILE A 322 13.74 -14.74 -15.77
N SER A 323 14.57 -13.73 -15.50
CA SER A 323 14.11 -12.44 -15.03
C SER A 323 13.94 -11.46 -16.19
N LEU A 324 12.79 -10.79 -16.27
CA LEU A 324 12.57 -9.73 -17.26
C LEU A 324 13.44 -8.50 -16.98
N ASP A 325 13.95 -8.34 -15.76
CA ASP A 325 14.85 -7.25 -15.41
C ASP A 325 16.18 -7.32 -16.20
N ASP A 326 16.59 -8.50 -16.67
CA ASP A 326 17.74 -8.65 -17.56
C ASP A 326 17.48 -8.13 -18.98
N TYR A 327 16.23 -7.95 -19.37
CA TYR A 327 15.82 -7.52 -20.72
C TYR A 327 15.56 -6.02 -20.83
N PHE A 328 15.93 -5.19 -19.84
CA PHE A 328 15.87 -3.74 -19.98
C PHE A 328 16.72 -3.28 -21.17
N VAL A 329 16.19 -2.31 -21.94
CA VAL A 329 16.98 -1.57 -22.92
C VAL A 329 18.05 -0.74 -22.20
N ASN A 330 19.04 -0.19 -22.93
CA ASN A 330 19.98 0.72 -22.29
C ASN A 330 19.25 1.90 -21.66
N ARG A 331 19.79 2.44 -20.57
CA ARG A 331 19.16 3.57 -19.84
C ARG A 331 18.81 4.73 -20.77
N ILE A 332 19.68 5.05 -21.72
CA ILE A 332 19.46 6.17 -22.66
C ILE A 332 18.24 5.93 -23.57
N ASP A 333 17.91 4.67 -23.83
CA ASP A 333 16.81 4.25 -24.70
C ASP A 333 15.51 4.03 -23.92
N THR A 334 15.55 4.13 -22.57
CA THR A 334 14.36 3.98 -21.72
C THR A 334 13.38 5.14 -21.96
N PRO A 335 12.07 4.86 -22.14
CA PRO A 335 11.07 5.92 -22.26
C PRO A 335 11.11 6.87 -21.07
N LYS A 336 10.73 8.13 -21.32
CA LYS A 336 10.63 9.15 -20.27
C LYS A 336 9.17 9.37 -19.88
N ASP A 337 8.95 9.68 -18.61
CA ASP A 337 7.65 10.11 -18.11
C ASP A 337 7.35 11.59 -18.45
N GLU A 338 6.20 12.09 -18.01
CA GLU A 338 5.75 13.46 -18.27
C GLU A 338 6.66 14.52 -17.61
N THR A 339 7.47 14.14 -16.63
CA THR A 339 8.44 15.03 -15.97
C THR A 339 9.80 15.05 -16.68
N GLY A 340 10.00 14.17 -17.69
CA GLY A 340 11.25 14.00 -18.42
C GLY A 340 12.23 13.02 -17.75
N GLU A 341 11.86 12.39 -16.66
CA GLU A 341 12.63 11.35 -15.98
C GLU A 341 12.41 9.98 -16.63
N TYR A 342 13.38 9.07 -16.48
CA TYR A 342 13.27 7.71 -17.04
C TYR A 342 12.15 6.90 -16.37
N ASP A 343 11.20 6.42 -17.19
CA ASP A 343 10.07 5.57 -16.76
C ASP A 343 10.45 4.07 -16.87
N TYR A 344 11.06 3.55 -15.82
CA TYR A 344 11.44 2.12 -15.73
C TYR A 344 10.25 1.17 -15.54
N GLU A 345 9.07 1.70 -15.21
CA GLU A 345 7.84 0.91 -15.12
C GLU A 345 7.12 0.79 -16.47
N ASN A 346 7.60 1.49 -17.51
CA ASN A 346 7.06 1.43 -18.85
C ASN A 346 7.33 0.07 -19.50
N LEU A 347 6.34 -0.47 -20.19
CA LEU A 347 6.50 -1.74 -20.92
C LEU A 347 7.66 -1.69 -21.94
N TYR A 348 7.83 -0.55 -22.61
CA TYR A 348 8.87 -0.36 -23.62
C TYR A 348 10.25 -0.04 -23.04
N ALA A 349 10.39 -0.04 -21.71
CA ALA A 349 11.70 -0.13 -21.07
C ALA A 349 12.31 -1.53 -21.25
N LEU A 350 11.51 -2.53 -21.65
CA LEU A 350 11.96 -3.87 -21.99
C LEU A 350 12.19 -4.02 -23.51
N ASN A 351 13.18 -4.82 -23.89
CA ASN A 351 13.42 -5.22 -25.26
C ASN A 351 12.43 -6.32 -25.68
N ILE A 352 11.17 -5.93 -25.96
CA ILE A 352 10.07 -6.84 -26.33
C ILE A 352 10.41 -7.71 -27.55
N PRO A 353 11.01 -7.17 -28.63
CA PRO A 353 11.42 -8.00 -29.77
C PRO A 353 12.34 -9.15 -29.37
N LEU A 354 13.38 -8.86 -28.57
CA LEU A 354 14.34 -9.85 -28.11
C LEU A 354 13.67 -10.91 -27.21
N ILE A 355 12.75 -10.52 -26.32
CA ILE A 355 11.98 -11.42 -25.47
C ILE A 355 11.20 -12.42 -26.33
N ASN A 356 10.43 -11.95 -27.30
CA ASN A 356 9.61 -12.80 -28.15
C ASN A 356 10.47 -13.72 -29.03
N GLU A 357 11.56 -13.21 -29.62
CA GLU A 357 12.52 -14.00 -30.37
C GLU A 357 13.11 -15.15 -29.54
N GLN A 358 13.64 -14.83 -28.36
CA GLN A 358 14.27 -15.82 -27.49
C GLN A 358 13.29 -16.82 -26.93
N PHE A 359 12.08 -16.42 -26.55
CA PHE A 359 11.06 -17.34 -26.09
C PHE A 359 10.65 -18.31 -27.21
N THR A 360 10.45 -17.80 -28.43
CA THR A 360 10.15 -18.65 -29.58
C THR A 360 11.27 -19.67 -29.83
N ALA A 361 12.53 -19.24 -29.80
CA ALA A 361 13.69 -20.11 -30.00
C ALA A 361 13.79 -21.17 -28.87
N LEU A 362 13.57 -20.78 -27.61
CA LEU A 362 13.58 -21.72 -26.47
C LEU A 362 12.49 -22.80 -26.60
N PHE A 363 11.27 -22.43 -27.02
CA PHE A 363 10.18 -23.41 -27.23
C PHE A 363 10.41 -24.32 -28.43
N GLN A 364 11.25 -23.90 -29.38
CA GLN A 364 11.78 -24.74 -30.45
C GLN A 364 12.96 -25.63 -30.02
N GLY A 365 13.39 -25.57 -28.77
CA GLY A 365 14.54 -26.32 -28.24
C GLY A 365 15.90 -25.77 -28.68
N LYS A 366 15.97 -24.57 -29.23
CA LYS A 366 17.22 -23.88 -29.59
C LYS A 366 17.91 -23.30 -28.34
N GLU A 367 19.24 -23.20 -28.40
CA GLU A 367 20.03 -22.50 -27.39
C GLU A 367 20.00 -20.99 -27.67
N VAL A 368 19.78 -20.19 -26.60
CA VAL A 368 19.83 -18.73 -26.66
C VAL A 368 20.86 -18.20 -25.66
N GLN A 369 21.49 -17.08 -25.99
CA GLN A 369 22.31 -16.29 -25.08
C GLN A 369 21.41 -15.26 -24.42
N LEU A 370 21.20 -15.33 -23.08
CA LEU A 370 20.39 -14.33 -22.38
C LEU A 370 21.11 -12.99 -22.31
N PRO A 371 20.37 -11.88 -22.31
CA PRO A 371 20.93 -10.57 -21.97
C PRO A 371 21.21 -10.50 -20.45
N SER A 372 21.97 -9.50 -20.05
CA SER A 372 22.17 -9.09 -18.65
C SER A 372 22.18 -7.58 -18.57
N TYR A 373 21.40 -7.04 -17.64
CA TYR A 373 21.29 -5.59 -17.43
C TYR A 373 22.05 -5.17 -16.17
N ASN A 374 22.93 -4.20 -16.31
CA ASN A 374 23.65 -3.63 -15.19
C ASN A 374 22.97 -2.36 -14.68
N PHE A 375 22.31 -2.42 -13.52
CA PHE A 375 21.58 -1.30 -12.91
C PHE A 375 22.47 -0.11 -12.53
N GLN A 376 23.76 -0.32 -12.27
CA GLN A 376 24.68 0.78 -11.95
C GLN A 376 25.06 1.57 -13.21
N THR A 377 25.49 0.88 -14.25
CA THR A 377 25.90 1.51 -15.51
C THR A 377 24.73 1.88 -16.41
N GLY A 378 23.60 1.16 -16.28
CA GLY A 378 22.43 1.30 -17.16
C GLY A 378 22.63 0.69 -18.54
N MET A 379 23.50 -0.30 -18.68
CA MET A 379 23.83 -0.96 -19.94
C MET A 379 23.25 -2.38 -19.99
N SER A 380 22.72 -2.74 -21.15
CA SER A 380 22.29 -4.10 -21.49
C SER A 380 23.36 -4.76 -22.36
N GLU A 381 23.77 -5.96 -22.01
CA GLU A 381 24.80 -6.70 -22.70
C GLU A 381 24.41 -8.18 -22.91
N MET A 382 24.75 -8.76 -24.06
CA MET A 382 24.53 -10.18 -24.36
C MET A 382 25.59 -11.07 -23.67
N LYS A 383 25.66 -10.99 -22.32
CA LYS A 383 26.65 -11.71 -21.50
C LYS A 383 26.00 -12.67 -20.50
N GLY A 384 24.68 -12.75 -20.49
CA GLY A 384 23.95 -13.63 -19.59
C GLY A 384 24.22 -15.12 -19.88
N LYS A 385 23.58 -15.96 -19.11
CA LYS A 385 23.70 -17.41 -19.20
C LYS A 385 23.19 -17.93 -20.55
N LYS A 386 23.88 -18.90 -21.16
CA LYS A 386 23.34 -19.70 -22.27
C LYS A 386 22.26 -20.64 -21.75
N LEU A 387 21.13 -20.68 -22.42
CA LEU A 387 19.96 -21.42 -22.01
C LEU A 387 19.37 -22.24 -23.17
N ARG A 388 18.99 -23.47 -22.86
CA ARG A 388 18.23 -24.36 -23.75
C ARG A 388 17.16 -25.10 -22.96
N LEU A 389 15.90 -25.05 -23.42
CA LEU A 389 14.81 -25.79 -22.80
C LEU A 389 14.80 -27.25 -23.27
N LYS A 390 14.76 -28.20 -22.33
CA LYS A 390 14.50 -29.63 -22.58
C LYS A 390 12.99 -29.89 -22.60
N PRO A 391 12.53 -30.98 -23.18
CA PRO A 391 11.09 -31.30 -23.29
C PRO A 391 10.34 -31.26 -21.93
N ASN A 392 10.98 -31.68 -20.84
CA ASN A 392 10.40 -31.73 -19.50
C ASN A 392 10.72 -30.49 -18.62
N ASN A 393 11.26 -29.43 -19.22
CA ASN A 393 11.45 -28.19 -18.51
C ASN A 393 10.21 -27.30 -18.57
N VAL A 394 9.95 -26.57 -17.47
CA VAL A 394 9.01 -25.47 -17.41
C VAL A 394 9.78 -24.17 -17.28
N LEU A 395 9.53 -23.23 -18.18
CA LEU A 395 10.11 -21.90 -18.13
C LEU A 395 9.37 -21.06 -17.07
N ILE A 396 10.08 -20.46 -16.13
CA ILE A 396 9.52 -19.50 -15.19
C ILE A 396 10.03 -18.12 -15.58
N VAL A 397 9.12 -17.22 -15.93
CA VAL A 397 9.42 -15.84 -16.29
C VAL A 397 8.88 -14.92 -15.20
N GLU A 398 9.78 -14.20 -14.50
CA GLU A 398 9.36 -13.23 -13.49
C GLU A 398 9.68 -11.81 -13.93
N GLY A 399 8.79 -10.89 -13.60
CA GLY A 399 8.98 -9.46 -13.83
C GLY A 399 7.68 -8.69 -13.71
N ILE A 400 7.78 -7.36 -13.60
CA ILE A 400 6.60 -6.51 -13.40
C ILE A 400 5.57 -6.65 -14.55
N HIS A 401 6.02 -6.93 -15.76
CA HIS A 401 5.20 -7.04 -16.97
C HIS A 401 4.87 -8.47 -17.39
N ALA A 402 5.24 -9.50 -16.62
CA ALA A 402 5.12 -10.90 -17.06
C ALA A 402 3.70 -11.33 -17.44
N LEU A 403 2.65 -10.67 -16.92
CA LEU A 403 1.25 -10.92 -17.30
C LEU A 403 0.74 -10.06 -18.47
N ASN A 404 1.56 -9.18 -19.02
CA ASN A 404 1.18 -8.40 -20.19
C ASN A 404 1.16 -9.31 -21.43
N PRO A 405 0.03 -9.43 -22.16
CA PRO A 405 -0.10 -10.33 -23.31
C PRO A 405 0.92 -10.08 -24.43
N MET A 406 1.42 -8.84 -24.55
CA MET A 406 2.40 -8.48 -25.61
C MET A 406 3.73 -9.23 -25.48
N LEU A 407 4.09 -9.69 -24.25
CA LEU A 407 5.36 -10.41 -24.02
C LEU A 407 5.28 -11.91 -24.40
N THR A 408 4.09 -12.44 -24.54
CA THR A 408 3.89 -13.87 -24.78
C THR A 408 2.82 -14.13 -25.84
N LYS A 409 2.67 -13.24 -26.81
CA LYS A 409 1.63 -13.30 -27.86
C LYS A 409 1.72 -14.57 -28.71
N ASP A 410 2.94 -15.08 -28.93
CA ASP A 410 3.21 -16.24 -29.77
C ASP A 410 3.19 -17.57 -28.99
N ILE A 411 2.86 -17.54 -27.71
CA ILE A 411 2.69 -18.73 -26.85
C ILE A 411 1.19 -18.96 -26.65
N ALA A 412 0.71 -20.17 -26.93
CA ALA A 412 -0.69 -20.53 -26.75
C ALA A 412 -1.09 -20.50 -25.24
N ASP A 413 -2.31 -20.08 -24.95
CA ASP A 413 -2.75 -19.83 -23.58
C ASP A 413 -2.80 -21.10 -22.71
N GLU A 414 -3.11 -22.23 -23.28
CA GLU A 414 -3.10 -23.52 -22.60
C GLU A 414 -1.71 -23.97 -22.12
N LYS A 415 -0.64 -23.38 -22.69
CA LYS A 415 0.75 -23.60 -22.25
C LYS A 415 1.20 -22.69 -21.13
N LYS A 416 0.35 -21.75 -20.72
CA LYS A 416 0.67 -20.73 -19.72
C LYS A 416 0.02 -21.04 -18.38
N PHE A 417 0.73 -20.72 -17.31
CA PHE A 417 0.19 -20.57 -15.96
C PHE A 417 0.60 -19.20 -15.42
N ARG A 418 -0.36 -18.36 -15.10
CA ARG A 418 -0.16 -16.96 -14.74
C ARG A 418 -0.34 -16.76 -13.24
N ILE A 419 0.65 -16.14 -12.60
CA ILE A 419 0.62 -15.87 -11.16
C ILE A 419 0.82 -14.36 -10.95
N TYR A 420 -0.09 -13.75 -10.18
CA TYR A 420 0.09 -12.40 -9.70
C TYR A 420 0.53 -12.42 -8.23
N ALA A 421 1.73 -11.89 -7.93
CA ALA A 421 2.33 -11.84 -6.61
C ALA A 421 2.37 -10.41 -6.07
N SER A 422 1.69 -10.15 -4.96
CA SER A 422 1.65 -8.81 -4.35
C SER A 422 1.72 -8.90 -2.83
N ALA A 423 2.28 -7.86 -2.19
CA ALA A 423 2.35 -7.75 -0.75
C ALA A 423 1.05 -7.15 -0.19
N LEU A 424 -0.02 -7.92 -0.21
CA LEU A 424 -1.35 -7.48 0.24
C LEU A 424 -1.38 -7.43 1.77
N THR A 425 -1.29 -6.22 2.33
CA THR A 425 -1.32 -6.03 3.79
C THR A 425 -2.72 -6.31 4.30
N THR A 426 -2.85 -7.26 5.20
CA THR A 426 -4.12 -7.72 5.75
C THR A 426 -4.34 -7.35 7.22
N ILE A 427 -3.27 -7.04 7.95
CA ILE A 427 -3.37 -6.53 9.32
C ILE A 427 -3.85 -5.08 9.30
N LEU A 428 -4.76 -4.75 10.20
CA LEU A 428 -5.30 -3.40 10.37
C LEU A 428 -4.57 -2.68 11.51
N LEU A 429 -4.51 -1.36 11.46
CA LEU A 429 -4.05 -0.59 12.61
C LEU A 429 -5.05 -0.71 13.77
N ASP A 430 -6.31 -0.40 13.47
CA ASP A 430 -7.52 -0.70 14.25
C ASP A 430 -8.71 -0.91 13.30
N ASP A 431 -9.92 -1.09 13.80
CA ASP A 431 -11.11 -1.37 12.98
C ASP A 431 -11.43 -0.27 11.94
N HIS A 432 -11.01 0.98 12.17
CA HIS A 432 -11.29 2.11 11.27
C HIS A 432 -10.06 2.63 10.51
N ASN A 433 -8.88 2.10 10.81
CA ASN A 433 -7.62 2.49 10.20
C ASN A 433 -6.95 1.30 9.51
N TYR A 434 -7.19 1.15 8.22
CA TYR A 434 -6.51 0.14 7.39
C TYR A 434 -5.05 0.54 7.11
N ILE A 435 -4.23 -0.44 6.75
CA ILE A 435 -2.84 -0.23 6.35
C ILE A 435 -2.73 -0.36 4.83
N PRO A 436 -2.34 0.70 4.10
CA PRO A 436 -2.18 0.62 2.66
C PRO A 436 -1.09 -0.36 2.24
N THR A 437 -1.40 -1.26 1.31
CA THR A 437 -0.41 -2.15 0.67
C THR A 437 0.77 -1.36 0.07
N THR A 438 0.50 -0.14 -0.38
CA THR A 438 1.52 0.77 -0.92
C THR A 438 2.55 1.20 0.12
N ASP A 439 2.15 1.37 1.38
CA ASP A 439 3.05 1.77 2.47
C ASP A 439 4.01 0.64 2.80
N ASN A 440 3.50 -0.57 2.92
CA ASN A 440 4.31 -1.75 3.15
C ASN A 440 5.35 -1.95 2.03
N ARG A 441 4.92 -1.83 0.77
CA ARG A 441 5.81 -1.94 -0.39
C ARG A 441 6.83 -0.81 -0.47
N LEU A 442 6.46 0.41 -0.09
CA LEU A 442 7.39 1.54 -0.02
C LEU A 442 8.46 1.30 1.06
N ILE A 443 8.08 0.81 2.23
CA ILE A 443 9.01 0.43 3.30
C ILE A 443 9.97 -0.66 2.83
N ARG A 444 9.47 -1.74 2.20
CA ARG A 444 10.31 -2.78 1.58
C ARG A 444 11.31 -2.17 0.59
N ARG A 445 10.83 -1.27 -0.28
CA ARG A 445 11.66 -0.62 -1.30
C ARG A 445 12.74 0.26 -0.68
N ILE A 446 12.41 1.07 0.32
CA ILE A 446 13.37 1.94 1.03
C ILE A 446 14.48 1.09 1.64
N VAL A 447 14.15 0.02 2.36
CA VAL A 447 15.14 -0.86 2.99
C VAL A 447 16.03 -1.55 1.95
N ARG A 448 15.43 -2.11 0.87
CA ARG A 448 16.16 -2.78 -0.21
C ARG A 448 17.07 -1.82 -0.97
N ASP A 449 16.53 -0.69 -1.42
CA ASP A 449 17.24 0.23 -2.32
C ASP A 449 18.40 0.92 -1.58
N TYR A 450 18.23 1.21 -0.29
CA TYR A 450 19.32 1.69 0.56
C TYR A 450 20.43 0.66 0.67
N LYS A 451 20.08 -0.60 0.94
CA LYS A 451 21.05 -1.67 1.20
C LYS A 451 21.80 -2.15 -0.05
N TYR A 452 21.10 -2.27 -1.18
CA TYR A 452 21.63 -2.97 -2.36
C TYR A 452 21.81 -2.09 -3.59
N ARG A 453 21.20 -0.90 -3.62
CA ARG A 453 21.20 -0.03 -4.80
C ARG A 453 21.86 1.33 -4.54
N GLY A 454 22.30 1.58 -3.31
CA GLY A 454 22.93 2.85 -2.92
C GLY A 454 22.01 4.06 -3.02
N CYS A 455 20.68 3.85 -2.98
CA CYS A 455 19.69 4.93 -3.04
C CYS A 455 19.27 5.36 -1.63
N SER A 456 19.21 6.66 -1.38
CA SER A 456 18.68 7.20 -0.12
C SER A 456 17.16 6.97 0.02
N ALA A 457 16.63 7.08 1.25
CA ALA A 457 15.17 7.09 1.44
C ALA A 457 14.53 8.27 0.71
N GLN A 458 15.19 9.44 0.70
CA GLN A 458 14.72 10.61 -0.02
C GLN A 458 14.54 10.32 -1.53
N ASP A 459 15.54 9.70 -2.18
CA ASP A 459 15.46 9.37 -3.61
C ASP A 459 14.37 8.33 -3.88
N THR A 460 14.21 7.35 -3.00
CA THR A 460 13.18 6.32 -3.13
C THR A 460 11.78 6.93 -3.00
N ILE A 461 11.55 7.82 -2.03
CA ILE A 461 10.28 8.52 -1.84
C ILE A 461 9.99 9.44 -3.03
N ARG A 462 10.99 10.19 -3.53
CA ARG A 462 10.84 11.07 -4.70
C ARG A 462 10.37 10.32 -5.94
N ARG A 463 10.89 9.12 -6.18
CA ARG A 463 10.54 8.29 -7.34
C ARG A 463 9.22 7.53 -7.17
N TRP A 464 8.70 7.41 -5.95
CA TRP A 464 7.54 6.56 -5.67
C TRP A 464 6.28 6.95 -6.46
N PRO A 465 5.93 8.23 -6.65
CA PRO A 465 4.79 8.62 -7.50
C PRO A 465 4.89 8.11 -8.93
N SER A 466 6.06 8.21 -9.58
CA SER A 466 6.30 7.68 -10.94
C SER A 466 6.11 6.16 -10.99
N VAL A 467 6.64 5.43 -10.00
CA VAL A 467 6.42 3.98 -9.86
C VAL A 467 4.92 3.66 -9.78
N ARG A 468 4.17 4.39 -8.96
CA ARG A 468 2.72 4.20 -8.81
C ARG A 468 1.94 4.47 -10.10
N ALA A 469 2.31 5.51 -10.84
CA ALA A 469 1.70 5.83 -12.13
C ALA A 469 1.95 4.69 -13.16
N GLY A 470 3.18 4.19 -13.21
CA GLY A 470 3.54 3.08 -14.08
C GLY A 470 2.81 1.78 -13.72
N GLU A 471 2.68 1.45 -12.42
CA GLU A 471 1.91 0.30 -11.95
C GLU A 471 0.44 0.37 -12.37
N LYS A 472 -0.20 1.53 -12.21
CA LYS A 472 -1.59 1.77 -12.60
C LYS A 472 -1.79 1.58 -14.10
N LYS A 473 -0.83 2.03 -14.91
CA LYS A 473 -0.90 1.98 -16.38
C LYS A 473 -0.56 0.61 -16.95
N TRP A 474 0.46 -0.07 -16.42
CA TRP A 474 1.09 -1.21 -17.09
C TRP A 474 0.98 -2.55 -16.37
N ILE A 475 0.63 -2.56 -15.07
CA ILE A 475 0.65 -3.78 -14.25
C ILE A 475 -0.75 -4.16 -13.78
N PHE A 476 -1.45 -3.24 -13.10
CA PHE A 476 -2.76 -3.53 -12.50
C PHE A 476 -3.86 -3.90 -13.50
N PRO A 477 -3.89 -3.39 -14.74
CA PRO A 477 -4.90 -3.84 -15.73
C PRO A 477 -4.86 -5.33 -16.05
N TYR A 478 -3.71 -5.99 -15.81
CA TYR A 478 -3.53 -7.41 -16.12
C TYR A 478 -3.58 -8.34 -14.91
N GLN A 479 -3.75 -7.82 -13.69
CA GLN A 479 -3.68 -8.64 -12.48
C GLN A 479 -4.78 -9.71 -12.39
N GLU A 480 -5.99 -9.40 -12.82
CA GLU A 480 -7.11 -10.34 -12.81
C GLU A 480 -7.02 -11.43 -13.92
N ASN A 481 -6.08 -11.29 -14.88
CA ASN A 481 -5.76 -12.33 -15.86
C ASN A 481 -4.98 -13.49 -15.24
N ALA A 482 -4.55 -13.39 -13.98
CA ALA A 482 -3.82 -14.46 -13.31
C ALA A 482 -4.69 -15.71 -13.11
N ASP A 483 -4.09 -16.90 -13.32
CA ASP A 483 -4.69 -18.18 -12.95
C ASP A 483 -4.67 -18.39 -11.43
N ALA A 484 -3.66 -17.81 -10.75
CA ALA A 484 -3.54 -17.79 -9.29
C ALA A 484 -2.99 -16.46 -8.78
N MET A 485 -3.40 -16.06 -7.57
CA MET A 485 -2.83 -14.91 -6.86
C MET A 485 -2.11 -15.37 -5.60
N PHE A 486 -0.97 -14.73 -5.32
CA PHE A 486 -0.16 -15.02 -4.14
C PHE A 486 0.09 -13.77 -3.31
N ASN A 487 -0.32 -13.81 -2.04
CA ASN A 487 0.01 -12.77 -1.09
C ASN A 487 1.41 -13.01 -0.52
N THR A 488 2.31 -12.08 -0.77
CA THR A 488 3.69 -12.13 -0.29
C THR A 488 3.87 -11.41 1.05
N ALA A 489 2.84 -10.72 1.56
CA ALA A 489 2.93 -10.06 2.85
C ALA A 489 2.93 -11.08 4.00
N MET A 490 3.68 -10.75 5.03
CA MET A 490 3.74 -11.50 6.29
C MET A 490 3.08 -10.69 7.40
N LEU A 491 2.36 -11.36 8.29
CA LEU A 491 1.71 -10.72 9.43
C LEU A 491 2.67 -9.88 10.30
N TYR A 492 3.88 -10.37 10.48
CA TYR A 492 4.94 -9.79 11.33
C TYR A 492 5.90 -8.83 10.57
N GLU A 493 5.67 -8.61 9.30
CA GLU A 493 6.63 -8.01 8.36
C GLU A 493 7.06 -6.60 8.75
N VAL A 494 6.09 -5.73 9.05
CA VAL A 494 6.37 -4.33 9.39
C VAL A 494 7.20 -4.27 10.70
N ALA A 495 6.93 -5.14 11.66
CA ALA A 495 7.65 -5.23 12.92
C ALA A 495 9.14 -5.59 12.72
N VAL A 496 9.43 -6.45 11.75
CA VAL A 496 10.81 -6.88 11.42
C VAL A 496 11.54 -5.84 10.55
N LEU A 497 10.83 -5.16 9.65
CA LEU A 497 11.40 -4.10 8.81
C LEU A 497 11.64 -2.79 9.59
N LYS A 498 10.90 -2.58 10.69
CA LYS A 498 10.83 -1.31 11.43
C LYS A 498 12.20 -0.72 11.73
N ALA A 499 13.08 -1.44 12.41
CA ALA A 499 14.36 -0.90 12.87
C ALA A 499 15.23 -0.39 11.72
N GLN A 500 15.27 -1.12 10.59
CA GLN A 500 16.05 -0.70 9.42
C GLN A 500 15.37 0.46 8.68
N ALA A 501 14.04 0.42 8.56
CA ALA A 501 13.29 1.48 7.89
C ALA A 501 13.36 2.80 8.66
N GLU A 502 13.21 2.80 9.98
CA GLU A 502 13.32 3.99 10.83
C GLU A 502 14.70 4.63 10.69
N ALA A 503 15.77 3.84 10.80
CA ALA A 503 17.16 4.35 10.69
C ALA A 503 17.45 5.03 9.34
N VAL A 504 16.85 4.54 8.24
CA VAL A 504 17.03 5.13 6.90
C VAL A 504 16.11 6.35 6.71
N LEU A 505 14.88 6.29 7.21
CA LEU A 505 13.91 7.40 7.13
C LEU A 505 14.33 8.60 7.98
N GLU A 506 15.06 8.40 9.08
CA GLU A 506 15.61 9.47 9.93
C GLU A 506 16.64 10.34 9.20
N GLN A 507 17.28 9.81 8.18
CA GLN A 507 18.27 10.54 7.39
C GLN A 507 17.63 11.54 6.40
N VAL A 508 16.30 11.51 6.21
CA VAL A 508 15.60 12.41 5.29
C VAL A 508 15.54 13.81 5.91
N PRO A 509 16.11 14.85 5.26
CA PRO A 509 16.15 16.20 5.81
C PRO A 509 14.77 16.84 5.94
N GLU A 510 14.52 17.56 7.05
CA GLU A 510 13.23 18.25 7.29
C GLU A 510 12.89 19.31 6.21
N LYS A 511 13.90 19.86 5.56
CA LYS A 511 13.74 20.93 4.57
C LYS A 511 13.34 20.46 3.17
N CYS A 512 13.36 19.16 2.89
CA CYS A 512 12.97 18.62 1.58
C CYS A 512 11.48 18.24 1.53
N ASP A 513 10.93 18.17 0.35
CA ASP A 513 9.49 17.88 0.14
C ASP A 513 9.13 16.44 0.51
N GLU A 514 10.07 15.51 0.40
CA GLU A 514 9.93 14.09 0.76
C GLU A 514 9.79 13.87 2.27
N TYR A 515 10.16 14.86 3.09
CA TYR A 515 10.08 14.75 4.54
C TYR A 515 8.66 14.47 5.06
N ALA A 516 7.64 15.03 4.40
CA ALA A 516 6.24 14.77 4.77
C ALA A 516 5.92 13.26 4.76
N GLU A 517 6.37 12.56 3.73
CA GLU A 517 6.13 11.12 3.60
C GLU A 517 7.05 10.31 4.53
N ALA A 518 8.32 10.71 4.67
CA ALA A 518 9.24 10.10 5.63
C ALA A 518 8.71 10.21 7.07
N TYR A 519 8.25 11.39 7.48
CA TYR A 519 7.65 11.62 8.78
C TYR A 519 6.39 10.77 9.00
N ARG A 520 5.51 10.70 8.00
CA ARG A 520 4.29 9.88 8.04
C ARG A 520 4.61 8.40 8.22
N LEU A 521 5.59 7.88 7.46
CA LEU A 521 6.01 6.48 7.57
C LEU A 521 6.66 6.17 8.92
N ARG A 522 7.48 7.07 9.46
CA ARG A 522 8.05 6.91 10.81
C ARG A 522 6.95 6.86 11.88
N LYS A 523 5.98 7.78 11.81
CA LYS A 523 4.82 7.75 12.69
C LYS A 523 4.03 6.45 12.55
N PHE A 524 3.84 5.95 11.33
CA PHE A 524 3.20 4.64 11.09
C PHE A 524 4.00 3.50 11.72
N LEU A 525 5.31 3.45 11.53
CA LEU A 525 6.18 2.42 12.12
C LEU A 525 6.15 2.43 13.65
N SER A 526 5.94 3.59 14.28
CA SER A 526 5.91 3.69 15.75
C SER A 526 4.79 2.88 16.41
N TYR A 527 3.73 2.53 15.69
CA TYR A 527 2.65 1.69 16.22
C TYR A 527 3.04 0.22 16.43
N PHE A 528 4.07 -0.26 15.75
CA PHE A 528 4.47 -1.66 15.80
C PHE A 528 5.54 -1.92 16.87
N ALA A 529 5.41 -3.02 17.57
CA ALA A 529 6.53 -3.59 18.31
C ALA A 529 7.65 -3.96 17.32
N SER A 530 8.91 -3.76 17.72
CA SER A 530 10.05 -4.14 16.86
C SER A 530 10.43 -5.60 17.10
N LEU A 531 10.66 -6.34 16.02
CA LEU A 531 11.16 -7.72 16.06
C LEU A 531 12.54 -7.85 15.40
N PRO A 532 13.44 -8.66 15.97
CA PRO A 532 14.75 -8.91 15.37
C PRO A 532 14.60 -9.79 14.12
N PHE A 533 15.18 -9.36 13.00
CA PHE A 533 15.15 -10.14 11.75
C PHE A 533 15.95 -11.45 11.81
N ARG A 534 16.77 -11.65 12.84
CA ARG A 534 17.57 -12.89 13.04
C ARG A 534 16.69 -14.13 13.22
N SER A 535 15.50 -13.98 13.75
CA SER A 535 14.52 -15.06 13.93
C SER A 535 13.90 -15.59 12.64
N LEU A 536 14.11 -14.91 11.51
CA LEU A 536 13.54 -15.32 10.23
C LEU A 536 14.28 -16.51 9.62
N PRO A 537 13.56 -17.49 9.05
CA PRO A 537 14.19 -18.54 8.25
C PRO A 537 15.04 -17.96 7.11
N PRO A 538 16.14 -18.60 6.70
CA PRO A 538 16.97 -18.12 5.60
C PRO A 538 16.28 -18.15 4.24
N THR A 539 15.16 -18.90 4.12
CA THR A 539 14.31 -18.98 2.94
C THR A 539 13.14 -17.99 2.96
N SER A 540 12.96 -17.23 4.06
CA SER A 540 11.90 -16.24 4.18
C SER A 540 11.95 -15.23 3.04
N LEU A 541 10.78 -14.87 2.53
CA LEU A 541 10.62 -13.85 1.48
C LEU A 541 11.22 -12.50 1.91
N LEU A 542 11.12 -12.17 3.19
CA LEU A 542 11.65 -10.89 3.71
C LEU A 542 13.17 -10.80 3.67
N ARG A 543 13.89 -11.92 3.52
CA ARG A 543 15.35 -11.94 3.37
C ARG A 543 15.83 -11.24 2.08
N GLU A 544 14.98 -11.14 1.06
CA GLU A 544 15.23 -10.32 -0.14
C GLU A 544 15.54 -8.86 0.22
N PHE A 545 14.86 -8.33 1.23
CA PHE A 545 14.98 -6.94 1.67
C PHE A 545 16.00 -6.78 2.80
N LEU A 546 16.01 -7.72 3.74
CA LEU A 546 16.79 -7.66 4.99
C LEU A 546 18.18 -8.29 4.87
N GLY A 547 18.38 -9.15 3.87
CA GLY A 547 19.61 -9.91 3.70
C GLY A 547 19.65 -11.21 4.49
N GLY A 548 20.74 -11.97 4.28
CA GLY A 548 20.92 -13.28 4.91
C GLY A 548 20.05 -14.37 4.32
N SER A 549 19.65 -14.23 3.05
CA SER A 549 18.93 -15.27 2.30
C SER A 549 19.86 -16.44 1.94
N SER A 550 19.30 -17.66 1.96
CA SER A 550 19.95 -18.83 1.34
C SER A 550 19.88 -18.83 -0.18
N PHE A 551 19.02 -17.99 -0.76
CA PHE A 551 18.92 -17.81 -2.20
C PHE A 551 19.94 -16.78 -2.69
N LYS A 552 20.49 -17.00 -3.90
CA LYS A 552 21.32 -16.02 -4.62
C LYS A 552 20.41 -15.15 -5.50
N TYR A 553 20.59 -13.84 -5.43
CA TYR A 553 19.84 -12.85 -6.21
C TYR A 553 20.70 -12.28 -7.33
#